data_e65b7259e6a83e55a995a73f1a6ed1df
#
_entry.id   e65b7259e6a83e55a995a73f1a6ed1df
#
_cell.length_a   1.000
_cell.length_b   1.000
_cell.length_c   1.000
_cell.angle_alpha   90.00
_cell.angle_beta   90.00
_cell.angle_gamma   90.00
#
_symmetry.space_group_name_H-M   'P 1'
#
loop_
_entity.id
_entity.type
_entity.pdbx_description
1 polymer ?
#
loop_
_entity_poly.entity_id
_entity_poly.type
_entity_poly.pdbx_seq_one_letter_code
_entity_poly.pdbx_strand_id
1 'polypeptide(L)'
;MEQEEPAVFGLGWLDQTQSIASNSANGLAMRMDRFFGVQRIDIEAAYSSLRLTTIQSWNDIDDFDTGVRLRGKVHLPRINERISLIFSEEDGDGTNYYTQNAASVSEQNTTRMNLEFDLTEQSRHRLFFRVGMRSNLKGRISARYRYEQDSDSRTNNRFTQSLYFKDGKGFGSFSRYQLDHVLANEGLVRWTNDVRFEETYTGAEYTSSLEYLQLRSNETAVSWYGRVNGVTSPGYVSSYDLGVRMRRNIYREWLYLELEPGYTWRKDAYALAREGTPYIFLRLEMAIGSYNR
;
A
#
# COMPACT_ATOMS: atom_id res chain seq x y z
N MET A 1 -15.93 -49.99 -20.72
CA MET A 1 -16.19 -48.55 -20.92
C MET A 1 -15.72 -47.87 -19.64
N GLU A 2 -14.43 -47.61 -19.60
CA GLU A 2 -13.82 -46.83 -18.52
C GLU A 2 -14.10 -45.34 -18.79
N GLN A 3 -14.72 -44.70 -17.83
CA GLN A 3 -14.89 -43.27 -17.86
C GLN A 3 -13.59 -42.62 -17.36
N GLU A 4 -12.86 -41.97 -18.24
CA GLU A 4 -11.76 -41.08 -17.89
C GLU A 4 -12.32 -39.89 -17.10
N GLU A 5 -11.98 -39.83 -15.81
CA GLU A 5 -12.15 -38.61 -15.01
C GLU A 5 -11.20 -37.51 -15.57
N PRO A 6 -11.68 -36.27 -15.72
CA PRO A 6 -10.81 -35.18 -16.14
C PRO A 6 -9.77 -34.90 -15.05
N ALA A 7 -8.51 -34.93 -15.45
CA ALA A 7 -7.37 -34.58 -14.61
C ALA A 7 -7.58 -33.19 -13.98
N VAL A 8 -7.88 -33.17 -12.69
CA VAL A 8 -7.82 -31.97 -11.85
C VAL A 8 -6.36 -31.55 -11.81
N PHE A 9 -6.01 -30.51 -12.55
CA PHE A 9 -4.70 -29.88 -12.46
C PHE A 9 -4.43 -29.51 -11.00
N GLY A 10 -3.51 -30.26 -10.40
CA GLY A 10 -3.21 -30.20 -8.99
C GLY A 10 -2.67 -28.85 -8.55
N LEU A 11 -3.46 -28.11 -7.81
CA LEU A 11 -3.08 -26.91 -7.05
C LEU A 11 -2.30 -27.25 -5.76
N GLY A 12 -1.85 -28.48 -5.60
CA GLY A 12 -1.11 -28.95 -4.41
C GLY A 12 0.20 -28.21 -4.12
N TRP A 13 0.77 -27.54 -5.12
CA TRP A 13 1.94 -26.67 -4.90
C TRP A 13 1.55 -25.35 -4.20
N LEU A 14 0.30 -24.88 -4.37
CA LEU A 14 -0.22 -23.68 -3.68
C LEU A 14 -0.43 -23.96 -2.19
N ASP A 15 -0.93 -25.13 -1.83
CA ASP A 15 -1.10 -25.52 -0.43
C ASP A 15 0.24 -25.72 0.29
N GLN A 16 1.23 -26.27 -0.39
CA GLN A 16 2.59 -26.40 0.15
C GLN A 16 3.31 -25.06 0.30
N THR A 17 3.16 -24.13 -0.67
CA THR A 17 3.67 -22.76 -0.54
C THR A 17 2.93 -21.96 0.53
N GLN A 18 1.65 -22.19 0.73
CA GLN A 18 0.87 -21.53 1.77
C GLN A 18 1.28 -21.97 3.19
N SER A 19 1.60 -23.24 3.40
CA SER A 19 2.05 -23.75 4.72
C SER A 19 3.48 -23.35 5.06
N ILE A 20 4.38 -23.26 4.08
CA ILE A 20 5.76 -22.78 4.26
C ILE A 20 5.79 -21.26 4.41
N ALA A 21 4.95 -20.52 3.66
CA ALA A 21 4.84 -19.07 3.73
C ALA A 21 4.17 -18.58 5.02
N SER A 22 3.31 -19.37 5.66
CA SER A 22 2.60 -18.95 6.89
C SER A 22 3.53 -18.79 8.10
N ASN A 23 4.69 -19.42 8.11
CA ASN A 23 5.65 -19.38 9.22
C ASN A 23 6.87 -18.50 8.93
N SER A 24 6.99 -17.93 7.74
CA SER A 24 8.07 -17.00 7.39
C SER A 24 7.66 -15.54 7.62
N ALA A 25 8.65 -14.66 7.80
CA ALA A 25 8.42 -13.21 7.91
C ALA A 25 7.61 -12.67 6.73
N ASN A 26 7.90 -13.16 5.53
CA ASN A 26 7.19 -12.75 4.32
C ASN A 26 5.71 -13.23 4.34
N GLY A 27 5.44 -14.44 4.83
CA GLY A 27 4.07 -14.96 4.95
C GLY A 27 3.21 -14.15 5.91
N LEU A 28 3.73 -13.85 7.11
CA LEU A 28 3.01 -13.01 8.07
C LEU A 28 2.84 -11.58 7.55
N ALA A 29 3.88 -10.99 6.96
CA ALA A 29 3.80 -9.68 6.34
C ALA A 29 2.74 -9.63 5.22
N MET A 30 2.64 -10.68 4.38
CA MET A 30 1.58 -10.79 3.36
C MET A 30 0.18 -10.90 3.97
N ARG A 31 0.01 -11.69 5.06
CA ARG A 31 -1.29 -11.75 5.77
C ARG A 31 -1.69 -10.41 6.34
N MET A 32 -0.76 -9.69 6.98
CA MET A 32 -0.99 -8.36 7.53
C MET A 32 -1.33 -7.37 6.42
N ASP A 33 -0.57 -7.34 5.32
CA ASP A 33 -0.81 -6.47 4.19
C ASP A 33 -2.18 -6.72 3.55
N ARG A 34 -2.55 -7.99 3.37
CA ARG A 34 -3.88 -8.37 2.87
C ARG A 34 -4.98 -7.92 3.82
N PHE A 35 -4.79 -8.16 5.12
CA PHE A 35 -5.78 -7.80 6.12
C PHE A 35 -5.99 -6.27 6.20
N PHE A 36 -4.90 -5.49 6.26
CA PHE A 36 -4.98 -4.02 6.29
C PHE A 36 -5.25 -3.37 4.93
N GLY A 37 -5.49 -4.16 3.89
CA GLY A 37 -5.79 -3.61 2.56
C GLY A 37 -4.61 -2.93 1.89
N VAL A 38 -3.40 -3.11 2.42
CA VAL A 38 -2.16 -2.69 1.76
C VAL A 38 -1.97 -3.62 0.58
N GLN A 39 -2.44 -3.19 -0.58
CA GLN A 39 -2.23 -3.95 -1.80
C GLN A 39 -0.73 -4.00 -2.10
N ARG A 40 -0.16 -5.17 -1.95
CA ARG A 40 1.02 -5.55 -2.72
C ARG A 40 0.54 -5.80 -4.14
N ILE A 41 0.28 -4.73 -4.89
CA ILE A 41 -0.21 -4.77 -6.28
C ILE A 41 0.58 -5.77 -7.13
N ASP A 42 1.79 -6.05 -6.72
CA ASP A 42 2.77 -6.89 -7.39
C ASP A 42 2.67 -8.39 -7.04
N ILE A 43 2.01 -8.77 -5.96
CA ILE A 43 1.89 -10.19 -5.54
C ILE A 43 0.54 -10.76 -5.95
N GLU A 44 -0.49 -9.94 -6.10
CA GLU A 44 -1.80 -10.35 -6.60
C GLU A 44 -1.81 -10.48 -8.14
N ALA A 45 -0.72 -11.00 -8.71
CA ALA A 45 -0.56 -11.13 -10.17
C ALA A 45 -1.60 -12.03 -10.85
N ALA A 46 -2.26 -12.89 -10.09
CA ALA A 46 -3.14 -13.92 -10.67
C ALA A 46 -4.64 -13.60 -10.62
N TYR A 47 -5.09 -12.56 -9.88
CA TYR A 47 -6.52 -12.34 -9.66
C TYR A 47 -6.93 -10.89 -9.86
N SER A 48 -8.13 -10.71 -10.44
CA SER A 48 -8.76 -9.40 -10.53
C SER A 48 -9.36 -9.04 -9.18
N SER A 49 -9.03 -7.86 -8.66
CA SER A 49 -9.54 -7.35 -7.39
C SER A 49 -10.05 -5.91 -7.56
N LEU A 50 -11.15 -5.59 -6.92
CA LEU A 50 -11.71 -4.25 -6.86
C LEU A 50 -12.01 -3.91 -5.40
N ARG A 51 -11.62 -2.73 -4.94
CA ARG A 51 -11.89 -2.24 -3.58
C ARG A 51 -12.54 -0.87 -3.64
N LEU A 52 -13.67 -0.76 -2.99
CA LEU A 52 -14.36 0.49 -2.77
C LEU A 52 -14.23 0.85 -1.30
N THR A 53 -13.67 2.02 -1.00
CA THR A 53 -13.48 2.49 0.38
C THR A 53 -14.16 3.84 0.55
N THR A 54 -15.05 3.96 1.52
CA THR A 54 -15.51 5.26 2.01
C THR A 54 -14.66 5.66 3.20
N ILE A 55 -14.27 6.92 3.25
CA ILE A 55 -13.39 7.49 4.26
C ILE A 55 -14.10 8.68 4.88
N GLN A 56 -14.17 8.68 6.19
CA GLN A 56 -14.58 9.85 6.96
C GLN A 56 -13.42 10.21 7.87
N SER A 57 -13.05 11.47 7.90
CA SER A 57 -11.98 11.99 8.75
C SER A 57 -12.45 13.22 9.49
N TRP A 58 -11.90 13.39 10.69
CA TRP A 58 -12.08 14.58 11.49
C TRP A 58 -10.77 14.94 12.19
N ASN A 59 -10.47 16.23 12.23
CA ASN A 59 -9.45 16.82 13.08
C ASN A 59 -9.82 18.27 13.41
N ASP A 60 -9.19 18.85 14.43
CA ASP A 60 -9.51 20.20 14.91
C ASP A 60 -9.11 21.34 13.93
N ILE A 61 -8.29 21.05 12.90
CA ILE A 61 -7.78 22.08 11.97
C ILE A 61 -8.61 22.10 10.69
N ASP A 62 -8.89 20.90 10.12
CA ASP A 62 -9.52 20.76 8.80
C ASP A 62 -10.99 20.33 8.90
N ASP A 63 -11.56 20.27 10.13
CA ASP A 63 -12.92 19.83 10.41
C ASP A 63 -13.23 18.41 9.89
N PHE A 64 -14.46 18.20 9.45
CA PHE A 64 -14.94 16.92 8.95
C PHE A 64 -14.80 16.86 7.42
N ASP A 65 -14.16 15.80 6.93
CA ASP A 65 -14.01 15.53 5.51
C ASP A 65 -14.49 14.11 5.16
N THR A 66 -15.03 13.95 3.94
CA THR A 66 -15.54 12.66 3.45
C THR A 66 -15.04 12.40 2.04
N GLY A 67 -14.54 11.20 1.81
CA GLY A 67 -14.08 10.77 0.50
C GLY A 67 -14.51 9.36 0.16
N VAL A 68 -14.54 9.06 -1.13
CA VAL A 68 -14.76 7.72 -1.68
C VAL A 68 -13.57 7.37 -2.55
N ARG A 69 -13.03 6.18 -2.38
CA ARG A 69 -11.86 5.71 -3.10
C ARG A 69 -12.15 4.39 -3.79
N LEU A 70 -11.83 4.31 -5.07
CA LEU A 70 -11.93 3.10 -5.88
C LEU A 70 -10.52 2.64 -6.28
N ARG A 71 -10.18 1.40 -5.98
CA ARG A 71 -8.95 0.75 -6.42
C ARG A 71 -9.27 -0.57 -7.06
N GLY A 72 -8.54 -0.93 -8.10
CA GLY A 72 -8.68 -2.24 -8.71
C GLY A 72 -7.50 -2.61 -9.59
N LYS A 73 -7.30 -3.91 -9.71
CA LYS A 73 -6.41 -4.53 -10.68
C LYS A 73 -7.22 -5.56 -11.45
N VAL A 74 -7.19 -5.48 -12.76
CA VAL A 74 -7.80 -6.46 -13.64
C VAL A 74 -6.69 -7.09 -14.48
N HIS A 75 -6.46 -8.36 -14.26
CA HIS A 75 -5.53 -9.13 -15.09
C HIS A 75 -6.16 -9.40 -16.45
N LEU A 76 -5.40 -9.25 -17.54
CA LEU A 76 -5.86 -9.37 -18.91
C LEU A 76 -5.23 -10.60 -19.62
N PRO A 77 -5.53 -11.84 -19.21
CA PRO A 77 -4.86 -13.03 -19.68
C PRO A 77 -5.09 -13.31 -21.18
N ARG A 78 -6.21 -12.84 -21.73
CA ARG A 78 -6.52 -13.00 -23.16
C ARG A 78 -5.65 -12.14 -24.08
N ILE A 79 -5.05 -11.06 -23.56
CA ILE A 79 -4.16 -10.18 -24.32
C ILE A 79 -2.72 -10.65 -24.12
N ASN A 80 -2.29 -10.75 -22.86
CA ASN A 80 -0.98 -11.27 -22.46
C ASN A 80 -1.01 -11.50 -20.94
N GLU A 81 -0.43 -12.61 -20.50
CA GLU A 81 -0.35 -12.99 -19.07
C GLU A 81 0.43 -11.97 -18.21
N ARG A 82 1.22 -11.10 -18.86
CA ARG A 82 2.05 -10.06 -18.20
C ARG A 82 1.40 -8.68 -18.15
N ILE A 83 0.16 -8.54 -18.66
CA ILE A 83 -0.52 -7.24 -18.73
C ILE A 83 -1.64 -7.18 -17.71
N SER A 84 -1.65 -6.11 -16.94
CA SER A 84 -2.72 -5.79 -15.98
C SER A 84 -3.21 -4.36 -16.16
N LEU A 85 -4.52 -4.18 -16.05
CA LEU A 85 -5.14 -2.87 -15.98
C LEU A 85 -5.32 -2.50 -14.51
N ILE A 86 -4.79 -1.35 -14.09
CA ILE A 86 -4.84 -0.86 -12.71
C ILE A 86 -5.67 0.41 -12.67
N PHE A 87 -6.67 0.41 -11.82
CA PHE A 87 -7.45 1.59 -11.45
C PHE A 87 -7.01 2.04 -10.05
N SER A 88 -6.58 3.27 -9.89
CA SER A 88 -6.19 3.78 -8.60
C SER A 88 -6.25 5.31 -8.59
N GLU A 89 -6.61 5.89 -7.47
CA GLU A 89 -6.52 7.32 -7.22
C GLU A 89 -5.11 7.74 -6.80
N GLU A 90 -4.28 6.78 -6.42
CA GLU A 90 -2.90 7.03 -5.99
C GLU A 90 -1.91 7.02 -7.15
N ASP A 91 -0.79 7.70 -6.94
CA ASP A 91 0.31 7.78 -7.92
C ASP A 91 0.97 6.43 -8.23
N GLY A 92 0.45 5.33 -7.70
CA GLY A 92 0.95 3.98 -8.00
C GLY A 92 2.40 3.73 -7.56
N ASP A 93 3.04 4.71 -6.94
CA ASP A 93 4.45 4.67 -6.52
C ASP A 93 4.63 3.96 -5.18
N GLY A 94 3.56 3.32 -4.68
CA GLY A 94 3.59 2.66 -3.38
C GLY A 94 3.53 3.65 -2.23
N THR A 95 3.07 4.88 -2.47
CA THR A 95 2.65 5.74 -1.36
C THR A 95 1.57 4.98 -0.63
N ASN A 96 1.91 4.47 0.54
CA ASN A 96 0.96 3.74 1.34
C ASN A 96 -0.22 4.66 1.62
N TYR A 97 -1.41 4.11 1.53
CA TYR A 97 -2.64 4.61 2.07
C TYR A 97 -2.48 5.31 3.44
N TYR A 98 -1.46 4.93 4.18
CA TYR A 98 -1.13 5.34 5.52
C TYR A 98 -0.12 6.48 5.64
N THR A 99 0.53 6.90 4.56
CA THR A 99 1.50 8.00 4.59
C THR A 99 0.87 9.35 4.27
N GLN A 100 -0.40 9.37 3.92
CA GLN A 100 -1.08 10.63 3.65
C GLN A 100 -1.43 11.31 4.97
N ASN A 101 -0.93 12.52 5.12
CA ASN A 101 -1.31 13.40 6.20
C ASN A 101 -2.83 13.48 6.31
N ALA A 102 -3.36 13.53 7.52
CA ALA A 102 -4.78 13.71 7.80
C ALA A 102 -5.43 14.94 7.10
N ALA A 103 -4.65 15.71 6.35
CA ALA A 103 -5.02 17.03 5.83
C ALA A 103 -5.77 17.03 4.50
N SER A 104 -5.93 15.93 3.78
CA SER A 104 -6.58 16.05 2.46
C SER A 104 -7.15 14.73 1.92
N VAL A 105 -8.29 14.33 2.44
CA VAL A 105 -9.10 13.28 1.79
C VAL A 105 -9.71 13.82 0.50
N SER A 106 -10.05 15.12 0.45
CA SER A 106 -10.76 15.78 -0.66
C SER A 106 -9.89 16.09 -1.89
N GLU A 107 -8.58 16.28 -1.73
CA GLU A 107 -7.70 16.63 -2.88
C GLU A 107 -7.38 15.44 -3.81
N GLN A 108 -7.83 14.23 -3.50
CA GLN A 108 -7.37 13.01 -4.17
C GLN A 108 -8.36 12.37 -5.15
N ASN A 109 -9.44 13.06 -5.49
CA ASN A 109 -10.50 12.53 -6.38
C ASN A 109 -10.10 12.40 -7.87
N THR A 110 -8.82 12.16 -8.17
CA THR A 110 -8.38 11.97 -9.55
C THR A 110 -8.15 10.51 -9.85
N THR A 111 -9.16 9.85 -10.40
CA THR A 111 -9.03 8.45 -10.86
C THR A 111 -8.00 8.34 -11.97
N ARG A 112 -7.13 7.35 -11.87
CA ARG A 112 -6.09 7.02 -12.84
C ARG A 112 -6.30 5.62 -13.37
N MET A 113 -6.09 5.49 -14.67
CA MET A 113 -6.02 4.19 -15.34
C MET A 113 -4.58 3.96 -15.77
N ASN A 114 -4.02 2.82 -15.40
CA ASN A 114 -2.66 2.43 -15.75
C ASN A 114 -2.67 1.05 -16.38
N LEU A 115 -1.90 0.87 -17.46
CA LEU A 115 -1.51 -0.43 -17.97
C LEU A 115 -0.14 -0.77 -17.36
N GLU A 116 -0.07 -1.89 -16.68
CA GLU A 116 1.15 -2.43 -16.10
C GLU A 116 1.64 -3.62 -16.90
N PHE A 117 2.92 -3.61 -17.22
CA PHE A 117 3.64 -4.69 -17.88
C PHE A 117 4.66 -5.26 -16.91
N ASP A 118 4.53 -6.54 -16.59
CA ASP A 118 5.55 -7.26 -15.83
C ASP A 118 6.64 -7.74 -16.79
N LEU A 119 7.86 -7.18 -16.64
CA LEU A 119 8.98 -7.48 -17.53
C LEU A 119 9.85 -8.63 -17.04
N THR A 120 9.92 -8.84 -15.73
CA THR A 120 10.81 -9.86 -15.16
C THR A 120 10.20 -10.44 -13.89
N GLU A 121 9.98 -11.74 -13.90
CA GLU A 121 9.51 -12.51 -12.77
C GLU A 121 10.61 -13.46 -12.28
N GLN A 122 11.60 -12.91 -11.60
CA GLN A 122 12.55 -13.67 -10.79
C GLN A 122 12.13 -13.61 -9.33
N SER A 123 12.38 -14.66 -8.55
CA SER A 123 11.90 -14.78 -7.19
C SER A 123 12.26 -13.60 -6.26
N ARG A 124 13.37 -12.89 -6.54
CA ARG A 124 13.86 -11.77 -5.72
C ARG A 124 13.83 -10.41 -6.42
N HIS A 125 13.74 -10.39 -7.75
CA HIS A 125 13.82 -9.18 -8.55
C HIS A 125 12.59 -9.07 -9.42
N ARG A 126 11.91 -7.93 -9.39
CA ARG A 126 10.77 -7.65 -10.24
C ARG A 126 10.93 -6.29 -10.89
N LEU A 127 10.66 -6.24 -12.18
CA LEU A 127 10.69 -5.01 -12.96
C LEU A 127 9.33 -4.81 -13.64
N PHE A 128 8.69 -3.69 -13.35
CA PHE A 128 7.40 -3.31 -13.91
C PHE A 128 7.53 -2.04 -14.71
N PHE A 129 6.83 -1.98 -15.81
CA PHE A 129 6.65 -0.77 -16.59
C PHE A 129 5.18 -0.39 -16.60
N ARG A 130 4.86 0.89 -16.39
CA ARG A 130 3.49 1.38 -16.38
C ARG A 130 3.33 2.57 -17.29
N VAL A 131 2.22 2.57 -18.04
CA VAL A 131 1.74 3.72 -18.79
C VAL A 131 0.35 4.03 -18.30
N GLY A 132 0.10 5.26 -17.90
CA GLY A 132 -1.18 5.66 -17.33
C GLY A 132 -1.62 7.04 -17.76
N MET A 133 -2.89 7.30 -17.51
CA MET A 133 -3.52 8.58 -17.78
C MET A 133 -4.48 8.93 -16.65
N ARG A 134 -4.51 10.21 -16.28
CA ARG A 134 -5.49 10.77 -15.37
C ARG A 134 -6.79 11.13 -16.08
N SER A 135 -7.86 11.32 -15.31
CA SER A 135 -9.14 11.82 -15.82
C SER A 135 -9.05 13.17 -16.55
N ASN A 136 -8.03 13.99 -16.26
CA ASN A 136 -7.76 15.26 -16.95
C ASN A 136 -6.82 15.12 -18.18
N LEU A 137 -6.68 13.91 -18.73
CA LEU A 137 -5.86 13.56 -19.88
C LEU A 137 -4.34 13.74 -19.70
N LYS A 138 -3.84 13.97 -18.50
CA LYS A 138 -2.39 14.05 -18.23
C LYS A 138 -1.79 12.66 -18.18
N GLY A 139 -0.80 12.43 -19.03
CA GLY A 139 -0.10 11.17 -19.13
C GLY A 139 0.94 10.95 -18.02
N ARG A 140 1.25 9.69 -17.77
CA ARG A 140 2.34 9.24 -16.90
C ARG A 140 2.96 7.98 -17.45
N ILE A 141 4.28 7.92 -17.40
CA ILE A 141 5.05 6.69 -17.59
C ILE A 141 5.92 6.44 -16.36
N SER A 142 6.11 5.18 -16.00
CA SER A 142 7.00 4.83 -14.89
C SER A 142 7.62 3.45 -15.07
N ALA A 143 8.84 3.32 -14.58
CA ALA A 143 9.53 2.05 -14.40
C ALA A 143 9.73 1.82 -12.90
N ARG A 144 9.40 0.62 -12.43
CA ARG A 144 9.55 0.24 -11.03
C ARG A 144 10.37 -1.02 -10.93
N TYR A 145 11.44 -0.93 -10.16
CA TYR A 145 12.25 -2.06 -9.73
C TYR A 145 11.97 -2.39 -8.28
N ARG A 146 11.87 -3.67 -7.97
CA ARG A 146 11.71 -4.19 -6.62
C ARG A 146 12.71 -5.30 -6.37
N TYR A 147 13.35 -5.22 -5.23
CA TYR A 147 14.19 -6.27 -4.67
C TYR A 147 13.62 -6.71 -3.34
N GLU A 148 13.49 -8.03 -3.14
CA GLU A 148 12.98 -8.62 -1.90
C GLU A 148 13.91 -9.75 -1.46
N GLN A 149 14.31 -9.73 -0.18
CA GLN A 149 15.22 -10.71 0.39
C GLN A 149 14.81 -11.05 1.82
N ASP A 150 14.61 -12.35 2.07
CA ASP A 150 14.57 -12.88 3.43
C ASP A 150 16.00 -12.94 3.97
N SER A 151 16.30 -12.18 5.03
CA SER A 151 17.61 -12.23 5.71
C SER A 151 17.70 -13.44 6.61
N ASP A 152 16.58 -13.81 7.22
CA ASP A 152 16.40 -15.04 8.00
C ASP A 152 14.90 -15.43 7.99
N SER A 153 14.51 -16.47 8.75
CA SER A 153 13.12 -16.94 8.83
C SER A 153 12.14 -15.91 9.43
N ARG A 154 12.63 -14.88 10.11
CA ARG A 154 11.85 -13.86 10.81
C ARG A 154 12.00 -12.45 10.23
N THR A 155 12.94 -12.23 9.33
CA THR A 155 13.28 -10.90 8.83
C THR A 155 13.24 -10.88 7.31
N ASN A 156 12.41 -9.99 6.75
CA ASN A 156 12.32 -9.72 5.33
C ASN A 156 12.70 -8.27 5.04
N ASN A 157 13.53 -8.07 4.03
CA ASN A 157 13.94 -6.76 3.53
C ASN A 157 13.36 -6.56 2.14
N ARG A 158 12.83 -5.37 1.89
CA ARG A 158 12.31 -4.96 0.60
C ARG A 158 12.79 -3.59 0.22
N PHE A 159 13.36 -3.49 -0.96
CA PHE A 159 13.71 -2.22 -1.59
C PHE A 159 12.88 -2.03 -2.85
N THR A 160 12.30 -0.86 -3.00
CA THR A 160 11.52 -0.47 -4.19
C THR A 160 12.02 0.86 -4.70
N GLN A 161 12.37 0.93 -5.99
CA GLN A 161 12.75 2.13 -6.70
C GLN A 161 11.79 2.35 -7.85
N SER A 162 11.18 3.53 -7.93
CA SER A 162 10.33 3.93 -9.06
C SER A 162 10.89 5.20 -9.67
N LEU A 163 11.06 5.20 -10.99
CA LEU A 163 11.37 6.38 -11.79
C LEU A 163 10.14 6.69 -12.63
N TYR A 164 9.75 7.93 -12.72
CA TYR A 164 8.56 8.32 -13.46
C TYR A 164 8.69 9.69 -14.13
N PHE A 165 7.89 9.86 -15.16
CA PHE A 165 7.63 11.13 -15.79
C PHE A 165 6.12 11.40 -15.76
N LYS A 166 5.73 12.59 -15.33
CA LYS A 166 4.33 13.06 -15.27
C LYS A 166 4.17 14.29 -16.14
N ASP A 167 3.20 14.25 -17.03
CA ASP A 167 2.86 15.44 -17.82
C ASP A 167 2.48 16.62 -16.92
N GLY A 168 3.14 17.76 -17.15
CA GLY A 168 2.99 19.00 -16.38
C GLY A 168 3.73 19.03 -15.02
N LYS A 169 4.45 17.92 -14.64
CA LYS A 169 5.26 17.88 -13.41
C LYS A 169 6.71 17.43 -13.64
N GLY A 170 7.05 16.94 -14.85
CA GLY A 170 8.39 16.48 -15.19
C GLY A 170 8.77 15.15 -14.56
N PHE A 171 10.07 14.97 -14.36
CA PHE A 171 10.64 13.75 -13.81
C PHE A 171 10.49 13.67 -12.29
N GLY A 172 10.40 12.43 -11.81
CA GLY A 172 10.42 12.15 -10.38
C GLY A 172 10.95 10.77 -10.07
N SER A 173 11.34 10.59 -8.83
CA SER A 173 11.76 9.30 -8.29
C SER A 173 11.11 9.05 -6.92
N PHE A 174 10.88 7.78 -6.63
CA PHE A 174 10.39 7.32 -5.34
C PHE A 174 11.18 6.10 -4.93
N SER A 175 11.79 6.17 -3.76
CA SER A 175 12.56 5.09 -3.14
C SER A 175 11.89 4.67 -1.85
N ARG A 176 11.68 3.38 -1.65
CA ARG A 176 11.18 2.79 -0.40
C ARG A 176 12.10 1.69 0.06
N TYR A 177 12.49 1.75 1.32
CA TYR A 177 13.09 0.64 2.03
C TYR A 177 12.16 0.20 3.16
N GLN A 178 11.85 -1.09 3.22
CA GLN A 178 11.00 -1.69 4.24
C GLN A 178 11.68 -2.90 4.85
N LEU A 179 11.69 -2.94 6.17
CA LEU A 179 12.15 -4.07 6.96
C LEU A 179 10.97 -4.58 7.80
N ASP A 180 10.67 -5.86 7.63
CA ASP A 180 9.64 -6.57 8.38
C ASP A 180 10.31 -7.60 9.30
N HIS A 181 10.02 -7.55 10.60
CA HIS A 181 10.54 -8.50 11.58
C HIS A 181 9.41 -9.13 12.40
N VAL A 182 9.33 -10.46 12.40
CA VAL A 182 8.32 -11.24 13.13
C VAL A 182 8.79 -11.49 14.55
N LEU A 183 7.98 -11.09 15.52
CA LEU A 183 8.20 -11.33 16.93
C LEU A 183 7.70 -12.74 17.35
N ALA A 184 8.12 -13.20 18.53
CA ALA A 184 7.76 -14.53 19.05
C ALA A 184 6.24 -14.69 19.31
N ASN A 185 5.51 -13.60 19.48
CA ASN A 185 4.04 -13.58 19.71
C ASN A 185 3.23 -13.42 18.40
N GLU A 186 3.81 -13.74 17.24
CA GLU A 186 3.20 -13.57 15.91
C GLU A 186 2.86 -12.11 15.58
N GLY A 187 3.42 -11.15 16.29
CA GLY A 187 3.39 -9.75 15.93
C GLY A 187 4.42 -9.44 14.86
N LEU A 188 4.16 -8.42 14.06
CA LEU A 188 5.07 -7.93 13.03
C LEU A 188 5.51 -6.51 13.37
N VAL A 189 6.81 -6.28 13.47
CA VAL A 189 7.39 -4.93 13.49
C VAL A 189 7.81 -4.59 12.09
N ARG A 190 7.33 -3.45 11.59
CA ARG A 190 7.63 -2.91 10.26
C ARG A 190 8.30 -1.56 10.37
N TRP A 191 9.46 -1.43 9.78
CA TRP A 191 10.11 -0.14 9.60
C TRP A 191 10.13 0.21 8.11
N THR A 192 9.56 1.37 7.78
CA THR A 192 9.45 1.84 6.39
C THR A 192 10.09 3.22 6.27
N ASN A 193 10.93 3.39 5.25
CA ASN A 193 11.53 4.66 4.88
C ASN A 193 11.21 4.96 3.42
N ASP A 194 10.64 6.10 3.18
CA ASP A 194 10.26 6.62 1.87
C ASP A 194 11.03 7.90 1.58
N VAL A 195 11.49 8.03 0.35
CA VAL A 195 12.05 9.28 -0.17
C VAL A 195 11.43 9.54 -1.54
N ARG A 196 10.91 10.74 -1.74
CA ARG A 196 10.32 11.18 -2.99
C ARG A 196 11.00 12.44 -3.48
N PHE A 197 11.34 12.44 -4.75
CA PHE A 197 11.80 13.60 -5.50
C PHE A 197 10.87 13.85 -6.68
N GLU A 198 10.49 15.11 -6.91
CA GLU A 198 9.81 15.57 -8.14
C GLU A 198 10.49 16.85 -8.63
N GLU A 199 10.70 16.96 -9.94
CA GLU A 199 11.40 18.08 -10.56
C GLU A 199 10.76 19.44 -10.25
N THR A 200 9.46 19.48 -10.01
CA THR A 200 8.70 20.69 -9.66
C THR A 200 8.88 21.17 -8.22
N TYR A 201 9.49 20.34 -7.35
CA TYR A 201 9.73 20.71 -5.96
C TYR A 201 11.22 20.87 -5.69
N THR A 202 11.55 21.85 -4.86
CA THR A 202 12.93 22.00 -4.40
C THR A 202 13.19 21.03 -3.26
N GLY A 203 14.15 20.11 -3.48
CA GLY A 203 14.51 19.08 -2.49
C GLY A 203 13.69 17.80 -2.62
N ALA A 204 13.72 16.99 -1.57
CA ALA A 204 13.02 15.72 -1.49
C ALA A 204 12.13 15.68 -0.26
N GLU A 205 10.99 14.99 -0.37
CA GLU A 205 10.13 14.62 0.75
C GLU A 205 10.60 13.28 1.30
N TYR A 206 10.60 13.13 2.61
CA TYR A 206 10.92 11.85 3.26
C TYR A 206 9.90 11.51 4.34
N THR A 207 9.69 10.22 4.52
CA THR A 207 8.89 9.65 5.59
C THR A 207 9.62 8.47 6.20
N SER A 208 9.69 8.42 7.52
CA SER A 208 10.12 7.25 8.27
C SER A 208 9.02 6.83 9.22
N SER A 209 8.62 5.56 9.19
CA SER A 209 7.57 5.02 10.05
C SER A 209 8.00 3.71 10.70
N LEU A 210 7.65 3.56 11.96
CA LEU A 210 7.74 2.31 12.71
C LEU A 210 6.34 1.86 13.08
N GLU A 211 5.99 0.63 12.75
CA GLU A 211 4.65 0.08 12.97
C GLU A 211 4.75 -1.29 13.62
N TYR A 212 3.94 -1.52 14.66
CA TYR A 212 3.73 -2.82 15.26
C TYR A 212 2.34 -3.32 14.88
N LEU A 213 2.26 -4.43 14.16
CA LEU A 213 1.02 -5.03 13.66
C LEU A 213 0.77 -6.36 14.38
N GLN A 214 -0.48 -6.58 14.78
CA GLN A 214 -0.89 -7.81 15.44
C GLN A 214 -2.28 -8.25 14.98
N LEU A 215 -2.40 -9.52 14.59
CA LEU A 215 -3.70 -10.18 14.42
C LEU A 215 -4.24 -10.56 15.81
N ARG A 216 -5.38 -10.01 16.20
CA ARG A 216 -6.06 -10.35 17.45
C ARG A 216 -6.98 -11.55 17.28
N SER A 217 -7.53 -11.72 16.07
CA SER A 217 -8.34 -12.87 15.65
C SER A 217 -8.29 -12.99 14.12
N ASN A 218 -8.97 -13.98 13.56
CA ASN A 218 -9.12 -14.09 12.10
C ASN A 218 -9.89 -12.91 11.48
N GLU A 219 -10.64 -12.17 12.29
CA GLU A 219 -11.49 -11.07 11.86
C GLU A 219 -10.99 -9.69 12.30
N THR A 220 -9.98 -9.63 13.16
CA THR A 220 -9.55 -8.36 13.78
C THR A 220 -8.04 -8.25 13.81
N ALA A 221 -7.52 -7.13 13.31
CA ALA A 221 -6.13 -6.74 13.45
C ALA A 221 -6.00 -5.34 14.05
N VAL A 222 -4.90 -5.13 14.75
CA VAL A 222 -4.55 -3.83 15.34
C VAL A 222 -3.13 -3.50 14.96
N SER A 223 -2.88 -2.25 14.61
CA SER A 223 -1.54 -1.71 14.44
C SER A 223 -1.34 -0.44 15.26
N TRP A 224 -0.14 -0.29 15.81
CA TRP A 224 0.33 0.93 16.48
C TRP A 224 1.46 1.48 15.64
N TYR A 225 1.46 2.76 15.37
CA TYR A 225 2.50 3.35 14.55
C TYR A 225 2.97 4.70 15.06
N GLY A 226 4.24 4.98 14.78
CA GLY A 226 4.84 6.30 14.86
C GLY A 226 5.43 6.66 13.50
N ARG A 227 5.30 7.94 13.09
CA ARG A 227 5.76 8.41 11.80
C ARG A 227 6.39 9.79 11.93
N VAL A 228 7.42 10.02 11.12
CA VAL A 228 8.08 11.31 10.93
C VAL A 228 8.05 11.64 9.45
N ASN A 229 7.53 12.81 9.10
CA ASN A 229 7.55 13.34 7.74
C ASN A 229 8.39 14.61 7.68
N GLY A 230 9.05 14.85 6.58
CA GLY A 230 9.83 16.06 6.40
C GLY A 230 10.24 16.31 4.96
N VAL A 231 10.90 17.45 4.76
CA VAL A 231 11.44 17.88 3.48
C VAL A 231 12.89 18.27 3.65
N THR A 232 13.72 18.03 2.60
CA THR A 232 15.16 18.32 2.64
C THR A 232 15.46 19.77 2.29
N SER A 233 14.57 20.47 1.61
CA SER A 233 14.67 21.89 1.30
C SER A 233 13.32 22.56 1.57
N PRO A 234 13.26 23.52 2.50
CA PRO A 234 14.32 24.19 3.26
C PRO A 234 14.93 23.39 4.43
N GLY A 235 14.61 22.12 4.58
CA GLY A 235 15.22 21.24 5.59
C GLY A 235 14.53 21.33 6.95
N TYR A 236 13.35 20.70 7.08
CA TYR A 236 12.63 20.60 8.35
C TYR A 236 11.77 19.35 8.41
N VAL A 237 11.44 18.95 9.63
CA VAL A 237 10.43 17.92 9.88
C VAL A 237 9.05 18.58 9.86
N SER A 238 8.19 18.16 8.92
CA SER A 238 6.83 18.73 8.73
C SER A 238 5.83 18.17 9.73
N SER A 239 5.91 16.87 10.08
CA SER A 239 5.04 16.31 11.11
C SER A 239 5.68 15.14 11.87
N TYR A 240 5.19 14.95 13.09
CA TYR A 240 5.28 13.71 13.86
C TYR A 240 3.86 13.20 14.05
N ASP A 241 3.62 11.92 13.76
CA ASP A 241 2.32 11.31 13.88
C ASP A 241 2.41 10.07 14.78
N LEU A 242 1.46 9.91 15.70
CA LEU A 242 1.26 8.69 16.46
C LEU A 242 -0.19 8.24 16.31
N GLY A 243 -0.41 6.94 16.16
CA GLY A 243 -1.77 6.46 16.02
C GLY A 243 -1.91 4.96 16.24
N VAL A 244 -3.16 4.58 16.39
CA VAL A 244 -3.58 3.19 16.48
C VAL A 244 -4.61 2.93 15.40
N ARG A 245 -4.46 1.85 14.67
CA ARG A 245 -5.40 1.43 13.64
C ARG A 245 -6.01 0.10 14.05
N MET A 246 -7.31 0.06 14.10
CA MET A 246 -8.10 -1.12 14.40
C MET A 246 -8.93 -1.45 13.16
N ARG A 247 -8.71 -2.62 12.58
CA ARG A 247 -9.44 -3.07 11.42
C ARG A 247 -10.14 -4.38 11.74
N ARG A 248 -11.42 -4.45 11.38
CA ARG A 248 -12.25 -5.62 11.62
C ARG A 248 -13.05 -5.98 10.37
N ASN A 249 -13.07 -7.26 10.07
CA ASN A 249 -14.06 -7.81 9.14
C ASN A 249 -15.43 -7.84 9.84
N ILE A 250 -16.41 -7.08 9.34
CA ILE A 250 -17.71 -6.91 10.01
C ILE A 250 -18.82 -7.72 9.35
N TYR A 251 -18.64 -8.13 8.10
CA TYR A 251 -19.63 -8.93 7.39
C TYR A 251 -18.97 -9.70 6.25
N ARG A 252 -18.99 -11.05 6.33
CA ARG A 252 -18.30 -11.93 5.39
C ARG A 252 -16.85 -11.48 5.13
N GLU A 253 -16.14 -12.12 4.22
CA GLU A 253 -14.71 -11.84 3.95
C GLU A 253 -14.46 -10.59 3.10
N TRP A 254 -15.49 -9.84 2.73
CA TRP A 254 -15.37 -8.73 1.80
C TRP A 254 -15.68 -7.34 2.39
N LEU A 255 -16.25 -7.25 3.61
CA LEU A 255 -16.58 -5.96 4.23
C LEU A 255 -15.77 -5.72 5.49
N TYR A 256 -14.98 -4.65 5.48
CA TYR A 256 -14.10 -4.26 6.58
C TYR A 256 -14.47 -2.88 7.11
N LEU A 257 -14.45 -2.76 8.42
CA LEU A 257 -14.50 -1.49 9.13
C LEU A 257 -13.13 -1.21 9.74
N GLU A 258 -12.63 0.01 9.56
CA GLU A 258 -11.36 0.45 10.13
C GLU A 258 -11.56 1.75 10.88
N LEU A 259 -11.04 1.80 12.11
CA LEU A 259 -11.00 2.97 12.98
C LEU A 259 -9.54 3.30 13.26
N GLU A 260 -9.17 4.57 13.05
CA GLU A 260 -7.80 5.05 13.25
C GLU A 260 -7.79 6.37 14.02
N PRO A 261 -7.81 6.34 15.36
CA PRO A 261 -7.49 7.51 16.18
C PRO A 261 -5.98 7.75 16.19
N GLY A 262 -5.61 9.03 16.23
CA GLY A 262 -4.22 9.43 16.28
C GLY A 262 -4.03 10.87 16.73
N TYR A 263 -2.78 11.27 16.79
CA TYR A 263 -2.35 12.62 17.12
C TYR A 263 -1.20 13.04 16.21
N THR A 264 -1.25 14.23 15.68
CA THR A 264 -0.21 14.79 14.82
C THR A 264 0.32 16.10 15.38
N TRP A 265 1.63 16.32 15.28
CA TRP A 265 2.30 17.59 15.55
C TRP A 265 2.84 18.12 14.23
N ARG A 266 2.13 19.07 13.63
CA ARG A 266 2.48 19.67 12.34
C ARG A 266 3.30 20.94 12.52
N LYS A 267 4.13 21.23 11.52
CA LYS A 267 4.88 22.48 11.41
C LYS A 267 4.99 22.86 9.95
N ASP A 268 4.58 24.06 9.61
CA ASP A 268 4.82 24.65 8.30
C ASP A 268 6.27 25.16 8.20
N ALA A 269 6.76 25.34 6.96
CA ALA A 269 8.15 25.69 6.68
C ALA A 269 8.64 26.93 7.46
N TYR A 270 7.76 27.92 7.64
CA TYR A 270 8.07 29.21 8.27
C TYR A 270 7.46 29.38 9.66
N ALA A 271 6.73 28.40 10.16
CA ALA A 271 6.14 28.45 11.50
C ALA A 271 7.19 28.38 12.58
N LEU A 272 7.04 29.16 13.66
CA LEU A 272 7.94 29.14 14.81
C LEU A 272 7.67 27.94 15.73
N ALA A 273 6.41 27.52 15.84
CA ALA A 273 5.97 26.45 16.71
C ALA A 273 5.30 25.32 15.90
N ARG A 274 5.15 24.15 16.53
CA ARG A 274 4.33 23.05 16.03
C ARG A 274 2.94 23.15 16.60
N GLU A 275 1.97 22.81 15.79
CA GLU A 275 0.58 22.66 16.21
C GLU A 275 0.26 21.19 16.39
N GLY A 276 -0.28 20.84 17.57
CA GLY A 276 -0.70 19.49 17.88
C GLY A 276 -2.20 19.35 17.75
N THR A 277 -2.67 18.35 17.01
CA THR A 277 -4.10 18.10 16.84
C THR A 277 -4.42 16.60 16.86
N PRO A 278 -5.48 16.19 17.56
CA PRO A 278 -6.02 14.85 17.43
C PRO A 278 -6.71 14.69 16.09
N TYR A 279 -6.73 13.46 15.58
CA TYR A 279 -7.51 13.10 14.41
C TYR A 279 -8.14 11.72 14.57
N ILE A 280 -9.19 11.48 13.82
CA ILE A 280 -9.84 10.18 13.73
C ILE A 280 -10.23 9.91 12.28
N PHE A 281 -9.91 8.70 11.78
CA PHE A 281 -10.43 8.19 10.53
C PHE A 281 -11.37 7.03 10.80
N LEU A 282 -12.48 7.02 10.08
CA LEU A 282 -13.39 5.89 9.95
C LEU A 282 -13.43 5.49 8.48
N ARG A 283 -13.11 4.22 8.20
CA ARG A 283 -13.11 3.69 6.83
C ARG A 283 -13.98 2.46 6.74
N LEU A 284 -14.85 2.44 5.74
CA LEU A 284 -15.60 1.25 5.36
C LEU A 284 -15.10 0.78 3.99
N GLU A 285 -14.54 -0.41 3.93
CA GLU A 285 -13.97 -0.98 2.71
C GLU A 285 -14.74 -2.21 2.28
N MET A 286 -15.17 -2.19 1.02
CA MET A 286 -15.77 -3.32 0.32
C MET A 286 -14.76 -3.89 -0.66
N ALA A 287 -14.31 -5.13 -0.44
CA ALA A 287 -13.42 -5.85 -1.34
C ALA A 287 -14.25 -6.75 -2.28
N ILE A 288 -14.23 -6.46 -3.58
CA ILE A 288 -14.96 -7.21 -4.62
C ILE A 288 -13.90 -7.92 -5.48
N GLY A 289 -13.91 -9.25 -5.51
CA GLY A 289 -12.99 -10.02 -6.33
C GLY A 289 -13.16 -11.52 -6.11
N SER A 290 -12.63 -12.33 -7.02
CA SER A 290 -12.59 -13.78 -6.86
C SER A 290 -11.48 -14.13 -5.85
N TYR A 291 -11.82 -14.15 -4.57
CA TYR A 291 -11.02 -14.87 -3.60
C TYR A 291 -11.28 -16.36 -3.83
N ASN A 292 -10.45 -17.05 -4.60
CA ASN A 292 -10.48 -18.50 -4.60
C ASN A 292 -10.07 -18.98 -3.20
N ARG A 293 -10.98 -19.74 -2.60
CA ARG A 293 -10.79 -20.52 -1.37
C ARG A 293 -9.70 -21.54 -1.55
#